data_7081b7b8f8893b02fcc696c68ca3987f
#
_entry.id   7081b7b8f8893b02fcc696c68ca3987f
#
_cell.length_a   1.000
_cell.length_b   1.000
_cell.length_c   1.000
_cell.angle_alpha   90.00
_cell.angle_beta   90.00
_cell.angle_gamma   90.00
#
_symmetry.space_group_name_H-M   'P 1'
#
loop_
_entity.id
_entity.type
_entity.pdbx_description
1 polymer ?
#
loop_
_entity_poly.entity_id
_entity_poly.type
_entity_poly.pdbx_seq_one_letter_code
_entity_poly.pdbx_strand_id
1 'polypeptide(L)'
;LFGDRVKYWFTHNEPIVPVEGGYLYQFHYPAEVNMKHAVQVGYHEALASALAIQAYHQMNLGGQIGIILNLTPSYPRDENNPADVKASQLVDAFFNRSFLEPAIKGEYPQDLIEVVKQLDLLPERKAEDAAIFKENTIDFLGINYYQPRRIKAKENLSKVDPNHPMPDDFFDNYEMPGRKMNPYRGWEIYEKGIYDILINVRDNYGNIPCYISENGMGVEGEERFINEEGQIEDDYRIEFVQNHLKYVHQAIQEGANCKGYHMWTCMDNWSWLNAYKNRYGFISVDLVNDGKRTIKKSGHWFKQVVDQNGFEA
;
A
#
# COMPACT_ATOMS: atom_id res chain seq x y z
N LEU A 1 -16.59 18.73 13.34
CA LEU A 1 -15.75 19.85 13.81
C LEU A 1 -14.96 20.52 12.69
N PHE A 2 -14.49 19.79 11.65
CA PHE A 2 -13.58 20.31 10.63
C PHE A 2 -14.13 20.30 9.19
N GLY A 3 -15.37 19.87 8.98
CA GLY A 3 -15.97 19.70 7.66
C GLY A 3 -16.15 21.00 6.85
N ASP A 4 -16.12 22.14 7.54
CA ASP A 4 -16.08 23.47 6.92
C ASP A 4 -14.72 23.79 6.25
N ARG A 5 -13.62 23.20 6.74
CA ARG A 5 -12.23 23.50 6.35
C ARG A 5 -11.54 22.35 5.64
N VAL A 6 -11.73 21.10 6.10
CA VAL A 6 -11.13 19.90 5.49
C VAL A 6 -12.09 19.35 4.44
N LYS A 7 -11.60 19.18 3.21
CA LYS A 7 -12.40 18.74 2.06
C LYS A 7 -12.06 17.33 1.57
N TYR A 8 -10.91 16.79 1.95
CA TYR A 8 -10.46 15.45 1.58
C TYR A 8 -10.25 14.61 2.84
N TRP A 9 -10.93 13.48 2.90
CA TRP A 9 -10.91 12.58 4.05
C TRP A 9 -10.58 11.17 3.62
N PHE A 10 -9.96 10.41 4.52
CA PHE A 10 -9.78 8.99 4.36
C PHE A 10 -10.36 8.23 5.55
N THR A 11 -10.91 7.04 5.30
CA THR A 11 -11.48 6.17 6.32
C THR A 11 -10.40 5.40 7.05
N HIS A 12 -9.61 4.60 6.32
CA HIS A 12 -8.53 3.78 6.85
C HIS A 12 -7.23 4.06 6.09
N ASN A 13 -6.11 3.83 6.77
CA ASN A 13 -4.80 3.67 6.15
C ASN A 13 -4.39 2.20 6.23
N GLU A 14 -4.15 1.57 5.08
CA GLU A 14 -3.63 0.21 4.93
C GLU A 14 -4.39 -0.87 5.73
N PRO A 15 -5.70 -1.05 5.56
CA PRO A 15 -6.47 -2.02 6.33
C PRO A 15 -6.00 -3.47 6.16
N ILE A 16 -5.24 -3.78 5.12
CA ILE A 16 -4.61 -5.09 4.95
C ILE A 16 -3.49 -5.36 5.98
N VAL A 17 -2.82 -4.30 6.48
CA VAL A 17 -1.66 -4.47 7.39
C VAL A 17 -2.05 -5.08 8.75
N PRO A 18 -3.10 -4.63 9.46
CA PRO A 18 -3.57 -5.34 10.66
C PRO A 18 -4.07 -6.76 10.37
N VAL A 19 -4.63 -7.03 9.18
CA VAL A 19 -5.03 -8.39 8.78
C VAL A 19 -3.79 -9.28 8.63
N GLU A 20 -2.82 -8.87 7.84
CA GLU A 20 -1.57 -9.62 7.64
C GLU A 20 -0.79 -9.75 8.94
N GLY A 21 -0.55 -8.64 9.61
CA GLY A 21 0.32 -8.59 10.79
C GLY A 21 -0.31 -9.17 12.05
N GLY A 22 -1.60 -8.96 12.22
CA GLY A 22 -2.33 -9.38 13.41
C GLY A 22 -2.79 -10.83 13.37
N TYR A 23 -3.18 -11.34 12.18
CA TYR A 23 -3.90 -12.60 12.08
C TYR A 23 -3.30 -13.62 11.10
N LEU A 24 -2.27 -13.26 10.33
CA LEU A 24 -1.60 -14.19 9.42
C LEU A 24 -0.12 -14.39 9.77
N TYR A 25 0.65 -13.29 9.95
CA TYR A 25 2.12 -13.35 9.99
C TYR A 25 2.74 -12.83 11.30
N GLN A 26 1.96 -12.53 12.32
CA GLN A 26 2.35 -12.26 13.70
C GLN A 26 3.30 -11.07 13.91
N PHE A 27 3.37 -10.10 13.00
CA PHE A 27 4.23 -8.93 13.20
C PHE A 27 3.51 -7.72 13.83
N HIS A 28 2.19 -7.85 14.10
CA HIS A 28 1.39 -6.90 14.87
C HIS A 28 0.50 -7.61 15.90
N TYR A 29 0.02 -6.86 16.90
CA TYR A 29 -0.98 -7.37 17.83
C TYR A 29 -2.30 -7.69 17.08
N PRO A 30 -3.02 -8.77 17.38
CA PRO A 30 -2.85 -9.71 18.49
C PRO A 30 -1.84 -10.86 18.25
N ALA A 31 -1.14 -10.88 17.12
CA ALA A 31 -0.16 -11.90 16.74
C ALA A 31 -0.74 -13.33 16.68
N GLU A 32 -1.98 -13.45 16.20
CA GLU A 32 -2.61 -14.75 15.92
C GLU A 32 -2.14 -15.29 14.56
N VAL A 33 -2.28 -16.61 14.36
CA VAL A 33 -2.20 -17.27 13.05
C VAL A 33 -3.54 -17.94 12.82
N ASN A 34 -4.46 -17.25 12.18
CA ASN A 34 -5.84 -17.69 12.02
C ASN A 34 -6.50 -17.02 10.80
N MET A 35 -6.54 -17.73 9.68
CA MET A 35 -7.11 -17.19 8.45
C MET A 35 -8.60 -16.88 8.57
N LYS A 36 -9.36 -17.60 9.42
CA LYS A 36 -10.78 -17.31 9.63
C LYS A 36 -10.97 -15.94 10.31
N HIS A 37 -10.17 -15.65 11.32
CA HIS A 37 -10.16 -14.33 11.97
C HIS A 37 -9.66 -13.25 11.01
N ALA A 38 -8.61 -13.54 10.22
CA ALA A 38 -8.09 -12.61 9.21
C ALA A 38 -9.20 -12.20 8.21
N VAL A 39 -9.95 -13.16 7.67
CA VAL A 39 -11.07 -12.91 6.75
C VAL A 39 -12.17 -12.07 7.44
N GLN A 40 -12.53 -12.41 8.68
CA GLN A 40 -13.55 -11.68 9.42
C GLN A 40 -13.14 -10.25 9.72
N VAL A 41 -11.89 -10.03 10.14
CA VAL A 41 -11.35 -8.69 10.42
C VAL A 41 -11.29 -7.85 9.14
N GLY A 42 -10.76 -8.41 8.04
CA GLY A 42 -10.73 -7.71 6.76
C GLY A 42 -12.13 -7.33 6.26
N TYR A 43 -13.12 -8.23 6.45
CA TYR A 43 -14.52 -7.91 6.16
C TYR A 43 -15.06 -6.76 7.00
N HIS A 44 -14.81 -6.77 8.31
CA HIS A 44 -15.29 -5.72 9.22
C HIS A 44 -14.61 -4.37 8.95
N GLU A 45 -13.32 -4.35 8.61
CA GLU A 45 -12.62 -3.10 8.25
C GLU A 45 -13.18 -2.50 6.96
N ALA A 46 -13.42 -3.32 5.93
CA ALA A 46 -14.05 -2.85 4.71
C ALA A 46 -15.48 -2.33 4.95
N LEU A 47 -16.28 -3.04 5.77
CA LEU A 47 -17.62 -2.62 6.15
C LEU A 47 -17.60 -1.32 6.97
N ALA A 48 -16.67 -1.19 7.91
CA ALA A 48 -16.51 0.03 8.71
C ALA A 48 -16.16 1.24 7.83
N SER A 49 -15.33 1.03 6.79
CA SER A 49 -15.04 2.05 5.79
C SER A 49 -16.32 2.49 5.04
N ALA A 50 -17.11 1.53 4.53
CA ALA A 50 -18.37 1.82 3.84
C ALA A 50 -19.37 2.57 4.73
N LEU A 51 -19.50 2.19 6.01
CA LEU A 51 -20.35 2.88 6.99
C LEU A 51 -19.86 4.30 7.30
N ALA A 52 -18.54 4.52 7.36
CA ALA A 52 -17.97 5.85 7.54
C ALA A 52 -18.23 6.75 6.32
N ILE A 53 -18.13 6.18 5.10
CA ILE A 53 -18.47 6.88 3.85
C ILE A 53 -19.95 7.26 3.85
N GLN A 54 -20.84 6.33 4.20
CA GLN A 54 -22.27 6.59 4.35
C GLN A 54 -22.55 7.77 5.28
N ALA A 55 -21.97 7.73 6.48
CA ALA A 55 -22.14 8.79 7.45
C ALA A 55 -21.62 10.14 6.94
N TYR A 56 -20.47 10.15 6.27
CA TYR A 56 -19.86 11.36 5.70
C TYR A 56 -20.75 11.97 4.61
N HIS A 57 -21.24 11.16 3.64
CA HIS A 57 -22.11 11.65 2.57
C HIS A 57 -23.45 12.18 3.10
N GLN A 58 -24.00 11.54 4.14
CA GLN A 58 -25.22 12.02 4.80
C GLN A 58 -25.05 13.39 5.44
N MET A 59 -23.83 13.76 5.90
CA MET A 59 -23.58 15.09 6.45
C MET A 59 -23.56 16.21 5.39
N ASN A 60 -23.41 15.88 4.12
CA ASN A 60 -23.40 16.82 2.98
C ASN A 60 -22.45 18.01 3.18
N LEU A 61 -21.20 17.75 3.56
CA LEU A 61 -20.19 18.77 3.88
C LEU A 61 -19.46 19.35 2.67
N GLY A 62 -19.81 18.90 1.44
CA GLY A 62 -19.23 19.37 0.19
C GLY A 62 -17.73 19.04 0.04
N GLY A 63 -17.28 17.95 0.62
CA GLY A 63 -15.95 17.38 0.48
C GLY A 63 -16.02 15.98 -0.13
N GLN A 64 -14.89 15.27 -0.14
CA GLN A 64 -14.73 13.92 -0.68
C GLN A 64 -14.14 12.99 0.39
N ILE A 65 -14.49 11.71 0.32
CA ILE A 65 -13.99 10.69 1.23
C ILE A 65 -13.48 9.47 0.47
N GLY A 66 -12.30 8.97 0.83
CA GLY A 66 -11.65 7.83 0.22
C GLY A 66 -11.13 6.84 1.25
N ILE A 67 -10.31 5.92 0.77
CA ILE A 67 -9.54 4.97 1.57
C ILE A 67 -8.08 4.98 1.08
N ILE A 68 -7.13 4.69 1.96
CA ILE A 68 -5.74 4.50 1.58
C ILE A 68 -5.44 3.01 1.59
N LEU A 69 -4.98 2.48 0.45
CA LEU A 69 -4.63 1.08 0.29
C LEU A 69 -3.13 0.91 0.00
N ASN A 70 -2.50 -0.03 0.71
CA ASN A 70 -1.17 -0.50 0.37
C ASN A 70 -1.29 -1.49 -0.79
N LEU A 71 -1.03 -1.02 -2.01
CA LEU A 71 -1.13 -1.84 -3.21
C LEU A 71 0.25 -2.40 -3.59
N THR A 72 0.35 -3.72 -3.58
CA THR A 72 1.55 -4.47 -3.92
C THR A 72 1.33 -5.27 -5.20
N PRO A 73 1.67 -4.72 -6.39
CA PRO A 73 1.45 -5.45 -7.65
C PRO A 73 2.08 -6.83 -7.61
N SER A 74 1.33 -7.83 -8.01
CA SER A 74 1.77 -9.22 -8.00
C SER A 74 2.23 -9.66 -9.39
N TYR A 75 3.47 -10.10 -9.50
CA TYR A 75 4.07 -10.54 -10.75
C TYR A 75 4.40 -12.03 -10.70
N PRO A 76 3.92 -12.84 -11.67
CA PRO A 76 4.28 -14.24 -11.74
C PRO A 76 5.77 -14.40 -12.07
N ARG A 77 6.39 -15.49 -11.64
CA ARG A 77 7.76 -15.86 -12.01
C ARG A 77 7.91 -16.02 -13.53
N ASP A 78 6.92 -16.67 -14.14
CA ASP A 78 6.84 -16.88 -15.60
C ASP A 78 5.42 -16.57 -16.08
N GLU A 79 5.28 -15.52 -16.87
CA GLU A 79 4.00 -15.10 -17.45
C GLU A 79 3.42 -16.11 -18.43
N ASN A 80 4.23 -17.04 -18.96
CA ASN A 80 3.81 -18.12 -19.85
C ASN A 80 3.44 -19.40 -19.08
N ASN A 81 3.69 -19.46 -17.76
CA ASN A 81 3.28 -20.59 -16.93
C ASN A 81 1.91 -20.33 -16.31
N PRO A 82 0.84 -21.04 -16.73
CA PRO A 82 -0.49 -20.80 -16.19
C PRO A 82 -0.61 -20.99 -14.67
N ALA A 83 0.23 -21.85 -14.08
CA ALA A 83 0.22 -22.06 -12.63
C ALA A 83 0.81 -20.88 -11.86
N ASP A 84 1.91 -20.28 -12.35
CA ASP A 84 2.51 -19.08 -11.76
C ASP A 84 1.56 -17.87 -11.92
N VAL A 85 0.93 -17.73 -13.09
CA VAL A 85 -0.07 -16.68 -13.37
C VAL A 85 -1.26 -16.81 -12.41
N LYS A 86 -1.81 -18.01 -12.25
CA LYS A 86 -2.94 -18.25 -11.34
C LYS A 86 -2.57 -17.94 -9.89
N ALA A 87 -1.38 -18.35 -9.43
CA ALA A 87 -0.89 -18.04 -8.10
C ALA A 87 -0.76 -16.52 -7.87
N SER A 88 -0.20 -15.80 -8.85
CA SER A 88 -0.09 -14.34 -8.81
C SER A 88 -1.44 -13.63 -8.77
N GLN A 89 -2.42 -14.08 -9.56
CA GLN A 89 -3.78 -13.54 -9.54
C GLN A 89 -4.47 -13.76 -8.19
N LEU A 90 -4.23 -14.92 -7.55
CA LEU A 90 -4.79 -15.21 -6.24
C LEU A 90 -4.15 -14.35 -5.14
N VAL A 91 -2.85 -14.11 -5.21
CA VAL A 91 -2.15 -13.17 -4.32
C VAL A 91 -2.70 -11.76 -4.47
N ASP A 92 -2.95 -11.31 -5.70
CA ASP A 92 -3.60 -10.03 -5.95
C ASP A 92 -5.02 -9.99 -5.36
N ALA A 93 -5.79 -11.08 -5.47
CA ALA A 93 -7.11 -11.18 -4.87
C ALA A 93 -7.06 -11.08 -3.33
N PHE A 94 -6.11 -11.78 -2.68
CA PHE A 94 -5.97 -11.75 -1.23
C PHE A 94 -5.51 -10.39 -0.68
N PHE A 95 -4.52 -9.76 -1.30
CA PHE A 95 -3.78 -8.66 -0.68
C PHE A 95 -4.09 -7.27 -1.28
N ASN A 96 -4.65 -7.21 -2.48
CA ASN A 96 -5.03 -5.96 -3.13
C ASN A 96 -6.54 -5.87 -3.35
N ARG A 97 -7.13 -6.80 -4.15
CA ARG A 97 -8.53 -6.72 -4.57
C ARG A 97 -9.53 -6.95 -3.45
N SER A 98 -9.12 -7.62 -2.36
CA SER A 98 -9.94 -7.80 -1.15
C SER A 98 -10.42 -6.51 -0.50
N PHE A 99 -9.69 -5.40 -0.70
CA PHE A 99 -10.09 -4.07 -0.26
C PHE A 99 -10.41 -3.12 -1.42
N LEU A 100 -9.69 -3.26 -2.54
CA LEU A 100 -9.86 -2.37 -3.68
C LEU A 100 -11.24 -2.50 -4.34
N GLU A 101 -11.72 -3.74 -4.55
CA GLU A 101 -13.02 -3.95 -5.19
C GLU A 101 -14.21 -3.58 -4.30
N PRO A 102 -14.29 -3.97 -3.01
CA PRO A 102 -15.35 -3.46 -2.15
C PRO A 102 -15.36 -1.93 -2.04
N ALA A 103 -14.19 -1.29 -2.02
CA ALA A 103 -14.10 0.17 -1.92
C ALA A 103 -14.59 0.89 -3.18
N ILE A 104 -14.33 0.37 -4.38
CA ILE A 104 -14.64 1.05 -5.65
C ILE A 104 -15.90 0.49 -6.31
N LYS A 105 -16.07 -0.84 -6.30
CA LYS A 105 -17.20 -1.53 -6.97
C LYS A 105 -18.36 -1.83 -6.03
N GLY A 106 -18.15 -1.78 -4.71
CA GLY A 106 -19.13 -2.15 -3.68
C GLY A 106 -19.40 -3.65 -3.62
N GLU A 107 -18.46 -4.47 -4.09
CA GLU A 107 -18.57 -5.93 -4.09
C GLU A 107 -17.19 -6.59 -4.03
N TYR A 108 -17.12 -7.78 -3.45
CA TYR A 108 -15.89 -8.56 -3.39
C TYR A 108 -15.61 -9.30 -4.69
N PRO A 109 -14.34 -9.52 -5.07
CA PRO A 109 -14.00 -10.30 -6.27
C PRO A 109 -14.47 -11.75 -6.15
N GLN A 110 -15.11 -12.26 -7.22
CA GLN A 110 -15.75 -13.57 -7.21
C GLN A 110 -14.75 -14.71 -6.99
N ASP A 111 -13.56 -14.62 -7.56
CA ASP A 111 -12.49 -15.62 -7.37
C ASP A 111 -12.04 -15.71 -5.91
N LEU A 112 -11.98 -14.57 -5.19
CA LEU A 112 -11.70 -14.56 -3.75
C LEU A 112 -12.84 -15.22 -2.95
N ILE A 113 -14.09 -14.87 -3.26
CA ILE A 113 -15.27 -15.47 -2.59
C ILE A 113 -15.26 -16.99 -2.75
N GLU A 114 -14.94 -17.48 -3.94
CA GLU A 114 -14.90 -18.93 -4.23
C GLU A 114 -13.84 -19.65 -3.39
N VAL A 115 -12.63 -19.10 -3.29
CA VAL A 115 -11.57 -19.69 -2.46
C VAL A 115 -11.94 -19.67 -0.98
N VAL A 116 -12.39 -18.55 -0.47
CA VAL A 116 -12.79 -18.40 0.95
C VAL A 116 -13.96 -19.35 1.28
N LYS A 117 -14.91 -19.55 0.33
CA LYS A 117 -16.01 -20.50 0.47
C LYS A 117 -15.52 -21.95 0.46
N GLN A 118 -14.61 -22.32 -0.44
CA GLN A 118 -14.04 -23.66 -0.51
C GLN A 118 -13.31 -24.06 0.77
N LEU A 119 -12.72 -23.07 1.46
CA LEU A 119 -12.00 -23.26 2.72
C LEU A 119 -12.93 -23.20 3.96
N ASP A 120 -14.22 -22.99 3.78
CA ASP A 120 -15.21 -22.77 4.88
C ASP A 120 -14.85 -21.58 5.76
N LEU A 121 -14.36 -20.50 5.14
CA LEU A 121 -13.89 -19.28 5.82
C LEU A 121 -14.76 -18.05 5.53
N LEU A 122 -15.97 -18.24 4.97
CA LEU A 122 -16.86 -17.09 4.72
C LEU A 122 -17.10 -16.30 6.02
N PRO A 123 -16.99 -14.98 5.98
CA PRO A 123 -17.21 -14.16 7.16
C PRO A 123 -18.67 -14.19 7.61
N GLU A 124 -18.89 -13.99 8.88
CA GLU A 124 -20.21 -13.66 9.41
C GLU A 124 -20.63 -12.30 8.86
N ARG A 125 -21.86 -12.23 8.32
CA ARG A 125 -22.37 -11.03 7.66
C ARG A 125 -23.87 -10.86 7.94
N LYS A 126 -24.35 -9.64 7.87
CA LYS A 126 -25.77 -9.32 7.95
C LYS A 126 -26.36 -9.17 6.54
N ALA A 127 -27.68 -9.31 6.45
CA ALA A 127 -28.38 -9.20 5.16
C ALA A 127 -28.23 -7.82 4.52
N GLU A 128 -28.15 -6.77 5.34
CA GLU A 128 -28.03 -5.37 4.91
C GLU A 128 -26.62 -4.99 4.40
N ASP A 129 -25.57 -5.74 4.77
CA ASP A 129 -24.17 -5.37 4.49
C ASP A 129 -23.92 -5.22 2.98
N ALA A 130 -24.52 -6.07 2.15
CA ALA A 130 -24.36 -6.00 0.70
C ALA A 130 -24.87 -4.66 0.11
N ALA A 131 -25.98 -4.14 0.62
CA ALA A 131 -26.49 -2.83 0.22
C ALA A 131 -25.57 -1.70 0.72
N ILE A 132 -25.05 -1.82 1.95
CA ILE A 132 -24.11 -0.85 2.52
C ILE A 132 -22.86 -0.73 1.62
N PHE A 133 -22.25 -1.84 1.23
CA PHE A 133 -21.10 -1.82 0.31
C PHE A 133 -21.45 -1.20 -1.04
N LYS A 134 -22.57 -1.62 -1.64
CA LYS A 134 -22.96 -1.21 -2.98
C LYS A 134 -23.26 0.28 -3.10
N GLU A 135 -23.84 0.88 -2.06
CA GLU A 135 -24.31 2.26 -2.05
C GLU A 135 -23.26 3.24 -1.52
N ASN A 136 -22.20 2.76 -0.89
CA ASN A 136 -21.23 3.60 -0.18
C ASN A 136 -19.79 3.30 -0.61
N THR A 137 -19.48 3.59 -1.88
CA THR A 137 -18.15 3.52 -2.45
C THR A 137 -17.37 4.81 -2.27
N ILE A 138 -16.06 4.74 -2.43
CA ILE A 138 -15.16 5.89 -2.28
C ILE A 138 -15.29 6.91 -3.40
N ASP A 139 -15.01 8.19 -3.10
CA ASP A 139 -14.92 9.28 -4.09
C ASP A 139 -13.54 9.34 -4.76
N PHE A 140 -12.48 8.92 -4.08
CA PHE A 140 -11.10 8.90 -4.57
C PHE A 140 -10.25 7.89 -3.78
N LEU A 141 -9.12 7.48 -4.36
CA LEU A 141 -8.24 6.44 -3.81
C LEU A 141 -6.90 7.03 -3.37
N GLY A 142 -6.46 6.71 -2.15
CA GLY A 142 -5.08 6.85 -1.73
C GLY A 142 -4.30 5.56 -2.00
N ILE A 143 -3.09 5.68 -2.52
CA ILE A 143 -2.23 4.55 -2.88
C ILE A 143 -0.92 4.67 -2.13
N ASN A 144 -0.63 3.70 -1.26
CA ASN A 144 0.69 3.51 -0.68
C ASN A 144 1.41 2.44 -1.51
N TYR A 145 2.60 2.77 -2.02
CA TYR A 145 3.42 1.83 -2.79
C TYR A 145 4.86 1.83 -2.31
N TYR A 146 5.40 0.65 -2.01
CA TYR A 146 6.78 0.48 -1.57
C TYR A 146 7.53 -0.61 -2.34
N GLN A 147 6.86 -1.72 -2.68
CA GLN A 147 7.48 -2.88 -3.32
C GLN A 147 6.45 -3.73 -4.05
N PRO A 148 6.87 -4.53 -5.06
CA PRO A 148 6.03 -5.56 -5.67
C PRO A 148 6.00 -6.84 -4.84
N ARG A 149 5.12 -7.77 -5.23
CA ARG A 149 5.19 -9.18 -4.85
C ARG A 149 5.62 -9.99 -6.06
N ARG A 150 6.65 -10.83 -5.90
CA ARG A 150 7.11 -11.79 -6.91
C ARG A 150 6.63 -13.17 -6.53
N ILE A 151 5.84 -13.80 -7.36
CA ILE A 151 5.05 -14.99 -7.01
C ILE A 151 5.34 -16.14 -7.98
N LYS A 152 5.40 -17.35 -7.45
CA LYS A 152 5.36 -18.61 -8.21
C LYS A 152 4.30 -19.53 -7.65
N ALA A 153 3.87 -20.49 -8.44
CA ALA A 153 3.00 -21.56 -7.97
C ALA A 153 3.62 -22.32 -6.79
N LYS A 154 2.78 -22.80 -5.88
CA LYS A 154 3.22 -23.62 -4.75
C LYS A 154 3.89 -24.90 -5.26
N GLU A 155 5.17 -25.06 -4.96
CA GLU A 155 5.95 -26.22 -5.41
C GLU A 155 5.94 -27.37 -4.38
N ASN A 156 5.87 -27.03 -3.09
CA ASN A 156 5.91 -28.03 -2.03
C ASN A 156 4.57 -28.13 -1.30
N LEU A 157 3.70 -29.03 -1.78
CA LEU A 157 2.39 -29.26 -1.19
C LEU A 157 2.42 -30.05 0.15
N SER A 158 3.55 -30.65 0.53
CA SER A 158 3.66 -31.39 1.79
C SER A 158 3.62 -30.49 3.03
N LYS A 159 3.70 -29.18 2.85
CA LYS A 159 3.64 -28.18 3.93
C LYS A 159 2.24 -27.62 4.13
N VAL A 160 1.29 -27.97 3.30
CA VAL A 160 -0.10 -27.50 3.39
C VAL A 160 -0.80 -28.25 4.51
N ASP A 161 -1.34 -27.53 5.50
CA ASP A 161 -2.19 -28.10 6.55
C ASP A 161 -3.66 -27.77 6.26
N PRO A 162 -4.48 -28.77 5.85
CA PRO A 162 -5.87 -28.52 5.52
C PRO A 162 -6.72 -28.09 6.73
N ASN A 163 -6.23 -28.29 7.96
CA ASN A 163 -6.95 -27.86 9.17
C ASN A 163 -6.62 -26.42 9.57
N HIS A 164 -5.53 -25.87 9.05
CA HIS A 164 -5.09 -24.50 9.32
C HIS A 164 -4.70 -23.82 8.01
N PRO A 165 -5.66 -23.57 7.11
CA PRO A 165 -5.36 -22.97 5.82
C PRO A 165 -4.77 -21.57 5.96
N MET A 166 -3.79 -21.28 5.11
CA MET A 166 -3.11 -19.98 5.05
C MET A 166 -3.01 -19.52 3.59
N PRO A 167 -2.90 -18.21 3.32
CA PRO A 167 -2.69 -17.75 1.95
C PRO A 167 -1.48 -18.39 1.27
N ASP A 168 -0.41 -18.62 2.02
CA ASP A 168 0.85 -19.23 1.54
C ASP A 168 0.71 -20.71 1.12
N ASP A 169 -0.46 -21.34 1.34
CA ASP A 169 -0.72 -22.67 0.82
C ASP A 169 -0.96 -22.68 -0.69
N PHE A 170 -1.25 -21.52 -1.27
CA PHE A 170 -1.60 -21.37 -2.69
C PHE A 170 -0.44 -20.87 -3.55
N PHE A 171 0.62 -20.35 -2.95
CA PHE A 171 1.76 -19.76 -3.68
C PHE A 171 3.06 -19.86 -2.87
N ASP A 172 4.17 -19.66 -3.55
CA ASP A 172 5.47 -19.36 -2.94
C ASP A 172 5.96 -17.99 -3.41
N ASN A 173 6.67 -17.27 -2.54
CA ASN A 173 7.41 -16.07 -2.94
C ASN A 173 8.58 -16.47 -3.86
N TYR A 174 8.86 -15.63 -4.85
CA TYR A 174 9.93 -15.83 -5.81
C TYR A 174 10.98 -14.73 -5.68
N GLU A 175 12.20 -15.12 -5.49
CA GLU A 175 13.33 -14.19 -5.50
C GLU A 175 13.87 -14.02 -6.92
N MET A 176 13.42 -12.96 -7.60
CA MET A 176 13.85 -12.67 -8.97
C MET A 176 15.36 -12.33 -8.99
N PRO A 177 16.19 -13.03 -9.80
CA PRO A 177 17.60 -12.71 -9.94
C PRO A 177 17.82 -11.28 -10.43
N GLY A 178 18.78 -10.58 -9.82
CA GLY A 178 19.16 -9.23 -10.23
C GLY A 178 18.21 -8.11 -9.81
N ARG A 179 17.17 -8.39 -9.01
CA ARG A 179 16.28 -7.34 -8.46
C ARG A 179 17.08 -6.33 -7.62
N LYS A 180 16.76 -5.05 -7.72
CA LYS A 180 17.33 -3.98 -6.90
C LYS A 180 16.69 -4.03 -5.52
N MET A 181 17.48 -4.15 -4.46
CA MET A 181 17.00 -4.27 -3.10
C MET A 181 17.35 -3.06 -2.25
N ASN A 182 16.41 -2.62 -1.41
CA ASN A 182 16.74 -1.80 -0.25
C ASN A 182 17.26 -2.74 0.87
N PRO A 183 18.57 -2.74 1.14
CA PRO A 183 19.17 -3.70 2.09
C PRO A 183 18.73 -3.47 3.53
N TYR A 184 18.21 -2.28 3.87
CA TYR A 184 17.81 -1.92 5.23
C TYR A 184 16.41 -2.41 5.60
N ARG A 185 15.55 -2.60 4.58
CA ARG A 185 14.17 -3.09 4.77
C ARG A 185 13.96 -4.47 4.17
N GLY A 186 14.84 -4.95 3.32
CA GLY A 186 14.67 -6.18 2.55
C GLY A 186 13.57 -6.06 1.47
N TRP A 187 13.22 -4.84 1.08
CA TRP A 187 12.20 -4.56 0.07
C TRP A 187 12.82 -4.36 -1.31
N GLU A 188 12.16 -4.90 -2.32
CA GLU A 188 12.55 -4.66 -3.70
C GLU A 188 12.23 -3.21 -4.10
N ILE A 189 13.20 -2.53 -4.70
CA ILE A 189 12.99 -1.24 -5.34
C ILE A 189 12.60 -1.51 -6.78
N TYR A 190 11.34 -1.29 -7.12
CA TYR A 190 10.80 -1.52 -8.45
C TYR A 190 9.87 -0.38 -8.85
N GLU A 191 10.45 0.62 -9.46
CA GLU A 191 9.81 1.90 -9.72
C GLU A 191 8.62 1.78 -10.69
N LYS A 192 8.69 0.83 -11.65
CA LYS A 192 7.59 0.56 -12.58
C LYS A 192 6.31 0.07 -11.90
N GLY A 193 6.40 -0.50 -10.69
CA GLY A 193 5.22 -0.98 -9.96
C GLY A 193 4.18 0.12 -9.70
N ILE A 194 4.62 1.35 -9.45
CA ILE A 194 3.70 2.49 -9.24
C ILE A 194 2.95 2.86 -10.54
N TYR A 195 3.61 2.73 -11.69
CA TYR A 195 2.98 2.88 -13.00
C TYR A 195 1.94 1.80 -13.24
N ASP A 196 2.30 0.53 -13.00
CA ASP A 196 1.40 -0.62 -13.22
C ASP A 196 0.13 -0.50 -12.35
N ILE A 197 0.24 -0.02 -11.10
CA ILE A 197 -0.91 0.28 -10.24
C ILE A 197 -1.79 1.37 -10.87
N LEU A 198 -1.21 2.48 -11.30
CA LEU A 198 -1.96 3.60 -11.86
C LEU A 198 -2.68 3.21 -13.16
N ILE A 199 -2.03 2.43 -14.01
CA ILE A 199 -2.63 1.91 -15.24
C ILE A 199 -3.75 0.90 -14.92
N ASN A 200 -3.55 0.03 -13.93
CA ASN A 200 -4.60 -0.88 -13.46
C ASN A 200 -5.84 -0.11 -12.95
N VAL A 201 -5.65 0.95 -12.16
CA VAL A 201 -6.76 1.81 -11.69
C VAL A 201 -7.48 2.47 -12.86
N ARG A 202 -6.72 2.96 -13.86
CA ARG A 202 -7.30 3.54 -15.08
C ARG A 202 -8.16 2.53 -15.84
N ASP A 203 -7.64 1.35 -16.09
CA ASP A 203 -8.23 0.38 -17.03
C ASP A 203 -9.33 -0.46 -16.39
N ASN A 204 -9.23 -0.79 -15.10
CA ASN A 204 -10.09 -1.77 -14.45
C ASN A 204 -10.98 -1.19 -13.33
N TYR A 205 -10.75 0.07 -12.93
CA TYR A 205 -11.46 0.71 -11.81
C TYR A 205 -12.03 2.10 -12.15
N GLY A 206 -12.46 2.27 -13.42
CA GLY A 206 -13.15 3.47 -13.86
C GLY A 206 -12.30 4.74 -13.83
N ASN A 207 -10.99 4.61 -13.77
CA ASN A 207 -10.06 5.74 -13.70
C ASN A 207 -10.41 6.73 -12.58
N ILE A 208 -10.84 6.20 -11.42
CA ILE A 208 -11.19 7.00 -10.25
C ILE A 208 -10.03 7.95 -9.88
N PRO A 209 -10.30 9.19 -9.44
CA PRO A 209 -9.23 10.07 -8.98
C PRO A 209 -8.39 9.39 -7.90
N CYS A 210 -7.07 9.43 -8.01
CA CYS A 210 -6.19 8.83 -7.03
C CYS A 210 -5.02 9.75 -6.67
N TYR A 211 -4.43 9.49 -5.51
CA TYR A 211 -3.21 10.13 -5.03
C TYR A 211 -2.23 9.04 -4.62
N ILE A 212 -0.96 9.22 -4.95
CA ILE A 212 0.07 8.48 -4.24
C ILE A 212 0.17 9.09 -2.85
N SER A 213 -0.40 8.40 -1.86
CA SER A 213 -0.46 8.86 -0.47
C SER A 213 0.81 8.55 0.30
N GLU A 214 1.51 7.46 -0.08
CA GLU A 214 2.83 7.15 0.45
C GLU A 214 3.69 6.44 -0.61
N ASN A 215 4.94 6.88 -0.69
CA ASN A 215 6.03 6.19 -1.37
C ASN A 215 7.34 6.68 -0.76
N GLY A 216 8.27 5.81 -0.44
CA GLY A 216 9.49 6.22 0.24
C GLY A 216 10.48 5.09 0.48
N MET A 217 11.66 5.45 0.95
CA MET A 217 12.77 4.55 1.21
C MET A 217 13.33 4.76 2.61
N GLY A 218 13.24 3.74 3.46
CA GLY A 218 13.85 3.75 4.80
C GLY A 218 15.31 3.31 4.76
N VAL A 219 16.18 4.06 5.40
CA VAL A 219 17.62 3.82 5.47
C VAL A 219 18.09 3.86 6.91
N GLU A 220 18.99 2.94 7.29
CA GLU A 220 19.64 2.90 8.60
C GLU A 220 20.97 3.63 8.57
N GLY A 221 21.37 4.21 9.71
CA GLY A 221 22.71 4.78 9.90
C GLY A 221 22.99 5.95 8.95
N GLU A 222 22.02 6.85 8.77
CA GLU A 222 22.18 8.01 7.87
C GLU A 222 23.25 8.99 8.33
N GLU A 223 23.72 8.90 9.58
CA GLU A 223 24.83 9.71 10.12
C GLU A 223 26.12 9.55 9.31
N ARG A 224 26.32 8.44 8.61
CA ARG A 224 27.47 8.21 7.69
C ARG A 224 27.47 9.09 6.44
N PHE A 225 26.34 9.73 6.16
CA PHE A 225 26.17 10.63 5.02
C PHE A 225 26.19 12.11 5.42
N ILE A 226 26.55 12.43 6.67
CA ILE A 226 26.67 13.81 7.14
C ILE A 226 27.91 14.43 6.51
N ASN A 227 27.73 15.57 5.84
CA ASN A 227 28.81 16.37 5.27
C ASN A 227 29.47 17.30 6.32
N GLU A 228 30.49 18.06 5.92
CA GLU A 228 31.23 19.00 6.80
C GLU A 228 30.32 20.09 7.40
N GLU A 229 29.20 20.39 6.76
CA GLU A 229 28.22 21.41 7.21
C GLU A 229 27.16 20.83 8.16
N GLY A 230 27.22 19.50 8.42
CA GLY A 230 26.26 18.79 9.29
C GLY A 230 24.95 18.42 8.61
N GLN A 231 24.87 18.47 7.27
CA GLN A 231 23.71 18.07 6.50
C GLN A 231 23.86 16.63 6.02
N ILE A 232 22.75 15.88 6.03
CA ILE A 232 22.70 14.52 5.44
C ILE A 232 22.54 14.63 3.93
N GLU A 233 23.51 14.07 3.20
CA GLU A 233 23.51 13.97 1.73
C GLU A 233 22.86 12.65 1.29
N ASP A 234 21.56 12.63 1.27
CA ASP A 234 20.74 11.45 0.95
C ASP A 234 20.38 11.37 -0.54
N ASP A 235 21.40 11.38 -1.43
CA ASP A 235 21.25 11.25 -2.89
C ASP A 235 20.48 9.99 -3.30
N TYR A 236 20.64 8.90 -2.55
CA TYR A 236 19.88 7.68 -2.76
C TYR A 236 18.37 7.87 -2.63
N ARG A 237 17.91 8.82 -1.78
CA ARG A 237 16.49 9.18 -1.63
C ARG A 237 16.02 10.02 -2.79
N ILE A 238 16.85 10.94 -3.27
CA ILE A 238 16.59 11.75 -4.46
C ILE A 238 16.40 10.81 -5.66
N GLU A 239 17.36 9.90 -5.89
CA GLU A 239 17.28 8.91 -6.98
C GLU A 239 16.00 8.06 -6.89
N PHE A 240 15.67 7.57 -5.69
CA PHE A 240 14.48 6.76 -5.46
C PHE A 240 13.21 7.52 -5.85
N VAL A 241 13.02 8.73 -5.31
CA VAL A 241 11.82 9.54 -5.56
C VAL A 241 11.75 9.97 -7.02
N GLN A 242 12.87 10.42 -7.60
CA GLN A 242 12.96 10.82 -8.99
C GLN A 242 12.53 9.71 -9.95
N ASN A 243 13.02 8.49 -9.73
CA ASN A 243 12.69 7.36 -10.59
C ASN A 243 11.21 6.95 -10.46
N HIS A 244 10.62 6.98 -9.27
CA HIS A 244 9.19 6.74 -9.11
C HIS A 244 8.35 7.84 -9.76
N LEU A 245 8.71 9.12 -9.61
CA LEU A 245 8.00 10.24 -10.22
C LEU A 245 8.01 10.19 -11.76
N LYS A 246 9.08 9.68 -12.39
CA LYS A 246 9.09 9.45 -13.85
C LYS A 246 7.99 8.49 -14.28
N TYR A 247 7.77 7.41 -13.55
CA TYR A 247 6.71 6.44 -13.83
C TYR A 247 5.30 6.97 -13.50
N VAL A 248 5.16 7.77 -12.44
CA VAL A 248 3.89 8.49 -12.18
C VAL A 248 3.57 9.44 -13.32
N HIS A 249 4.56 10.22 -13.78
CA HIS A 249 4.39 11.13 -14.90
C HIS A 249 4.00 10.38 -16.18
N GLN A 250 4.67 9.27 -16.50
CA GLN A 250 4.33 8.43 -17.64
C GLN A 250 2.88 7.94 -17.57
N ALA A 251 2.44 7.42 -16.43
CA ALA A 251 1.06 6.98 -16.26
C ALA A 251 0.04 8.11 -16.48
N ILE A 252 0.34 9.33 -15.99
CA ILE A 252 -0.51 10.52 -16.21
C ILE A 252 -0.56 10.88 -17.69
N GLN A 253 0.58 10.85 -18.40
CA GLN A 253 0.60 11.11 -19.85
C GLN A 253 -0.22 10.09 -20.64
N GLU A 254 -0.32 8.87 -20.14
CA GLU A 254 -1.15 7.80 -20.70
C GLU A 254 -2.61 7.82 -20.21
N GLY A 255 -3.00 8.86 -19.47
CA GLY A 255 -4.39 9.13 -19.07
C GLY A 255 -4.80 8.64 -17.68
N ALA A 256 -3.89 8.19 -16.83
CA ALA A 256 -4.20 7.87 -15.44
C ALA A 256 -4.59 9.13 -14.65
N ASN A 257 -5.65 9.04 -13.86
CA ASN A 257 -6.21 10.18 -13.12
C ASN A 257 -5.51 10.40 -11.76
N CYS A 258 -4.17 10.39 -11.75
CA CYS A 258 -3.38 10.67 -10.56
C CYS A 258 -3.28 12.17 -10.31
N LYS A 259 -3.66 12.61 -9.11
CA LYS A 259 -3.79 14.04 -8.73
C LYS A 259 -2.61 14.55 -7.92
N GLY A 260 -1.80 13.69 -7.35
CA GLY A 260 -0.68 14.12 -6.53
C GLY A 260 0.17 12.97 -6.01
N TYR A 261 1.32 13.35 -5.46
CA TYR A 261 2.30 12.45 -4.88
C TYR A 261 2.77 12.97 -3.53
N HIS A 262 2.73 12.10 -2.52
CA HIS A 262 3.23 12.36 -1.19
C HIS A 262 4.32 11.35 -0.85
N MET A 263 5.48 11.86 -0.51
CA MET A 263 6.58 11.01 -0.06
C MET A 263 6.39 10.63 1.41
N TRP A 264 6.62 9.36 1.73
CA TRP A 264 6.75 8.93 3.10
C TRP A 264 8.22 9.04 3.54
N THR A 265 8.64 10.05 4.32
CA THR A 265 7.75 10.98 5.07
C THR A 265 8.39 12.38 5.12
N CYS A 266 7.65 13.38 5.57
CA CYS A 266 8.17 14.73 5.75
C CYS A 266 9.38 14.77 6.71
N MET A 267 9.26 14.17 7.89
CA MET A 267 10.34 14.09 8.89
C MET A 267 10.47 12.68 9.45
N ASP A 268 11.67 12.32 9.88
CA ASP A 268 11.90 11.04 10.53
C ASP A 268 10.92 10.84 11.68
N ASN A 269 10.24 9.69 11.67
CA ASN A 269 9.21 9.37 12.66
C ASN A 269 9.42 7.97 13.24
N TRP A 270 8.66 7.69 14.27
CA TRP A 270 8.62 6.39 14.89
C TRP A 270 7.84 5.39 14.02
N SER A 271 8.43 4.21 13.77
CA SER A 271 7.82 3.10 13.04
C SER A 271 7.41 1.99 14.00
N TRP A 272 6.28 1.32 13.73
CA TRP A 272 5.70 0.29 14.58
C TRP A 272 6.67 -0.84 14.97
N LEU A 273 7.49 -1.32 14.02
CA LEU A 273 8.38 -2.45 14.23
C LEU A 273 9.83 -2.04 14.49
N ASN A 274 10.27 -0.92 13.97
CA ASN A 274 11.67 -0.53 13.92
C ASN A 274 11.98 0.77 14.68
N ALA A 275 10.97 1.34 15.33
CA ALA A 275 11.11 2.66 16.00
C ALA A 275 11.78 3.67 15.04
N TYR A 276 12.89 4.26 15.44
CA TYR A 276 13.65 5.21 14.61
C TYR A 276 14.83 4.59 13.85
N LYS A 277 14.90 3.26 13.76
CA LYS A 277 16.03 2.57 13.11
C LYS A 277 16.11 2.91 11.61
N ASN A 278 14.96 2.87 10.92
CA ASN A 278 14.87 3.24 9.52
C ASN A 278 14.40 4.69 9.37
N ARG A 279 15.22 5.51 8.74
CA ARG A 279 14.93 6.91 8.50
C ARG A 279 14.32 7.10 7.11
N TYR A 280 13.15 7.73 7.06
CA TYR A 280 12.40 7.97 5.82
C TYR A 280 12.28 9.45 5.48
N GLY A 281 12.50 10.35 6.46
CA GLY A 281 12.18 11.76 6.36
C GLY A 281 13.03 12.54 5.37
N PHE A 282 12.46 13.60 4.83
CA PHE A 282 13.20 14.74 4.24
C PHE A 282 13.89 15.61 5.31
N ILE A 283 13.39 15.48 6.53
CA ILE A 283 13.93 16.19 7.70
C ILE A 283 14.41 15.14 8.69
N SER A 284 15.67 15.21 9.07
CA SER A 284 16.21 14.40 10.14
C SER A 284 15.76 14.90 11.50
N VAL A 285 15.54 13.96 12.44
CA VAL A 285 15.21 14.25 13.84
C VAL A 285 16.31 13.68 14.72
N ASP A 286 17.00 14.56 15.44
CA ASP A 286 18.02 14.18 16.42
C ASP A 286 17.34 13.81 17.74
N LEU A 287 17.34 12.53 18.06
CA LEU A 287 16.69 12.01 19.28
C LEU A 287 17.45 12.32 20.57
N VAL A 288 18.72 12.73 20.49
CA VAL A 288 19.58 13.03 21.63
C VAL A 288 19.49 14.50 22.00
N ASN A 289 19.40 15.38 21.00
CA ASN A 289 19.41 16.83 21.18
C ASN A 289 17.99 17.42 21.04
N ASP A 290 17.09 17.01 21.93
CA ASP A 290 15.72 17.55 22.09
C ASP A 290 14.88 17.56 20.78
N GLY A 291 15.09 16.57 19.92
CA GLY A 291 14.35 16.46 18.66
C GLY A 291 14.72 17.55 17.65
N LYS A 292 15.94 18.09 17.69
CA LYS A 292 16.42 19.06 16.71
C LYS A 292 16.18 18.54 15.29
N ARG A 293 15.63 19.38 14.44
CA ARG A 293 15.28 19.06 13.06
C ARG A 293 16.24 19.71 12.09
N THR A 294 16.72 18.94 11.12
CA THR A 294 17.61 19.44 10.05
C THR A 294 17.11 18.94 8.71
N ILE A 295 16.95 19.83 7.74
CA ILE A 295 16.51 19.46 6.39
C ILE A 295 17.65 18.73 5.69
N LYS A 296 17.37 17.53 5.16
CA LYS A 296 18.31 16.74 4.35
C LYS A 296 18.40 17.30 2.92
N LYS A 297 19.42 16.89 2.17
CA LYS A 297 19.59 17.26 0.76
C LYS A 297 18.34 16.97 -0.07
N SER A 298 17.73 15.81 0.13
CA SER A 298 16.47 15.41 -0.54
C SER A 298 15.32 16.38 -0.26
N GLY A 299 15.24 16.95 0.94
CA GLY A 299 14.21 17.92 1.29
C GLY A 299 14.34 19.23 0.51
N HIS A 300 15.57 19.73 0.33
CA HIS A 300 15.83 20.90 -0.51
C HIS A 300 15.53 20.62 -1.99
N TRP A 301 15.93 19.45 -2.50
CA TRP A 301 15.61 19.03 -3.86
C TRP A 301 14.10 18.89 -4.09
N PHE A 302 13.38 18.24 -3.18
CA PHE A 302 11.93 18.04 -3.33
C PHE A 302 11.16 19.37 -3.27
N LYS A 303 11.64 20.34 -2.47
CA LYS A 303 11.08 21.69 -2.51
C LYS A 303 11.19 22.31 -3.91
N GLN A 304 12.33 22.15 -4.60
CA GLN A 304 12.48 22.63 -5.97
C GLN A 304 11.53 21.93 -6.93
N VAL A 305 11.35 20.60 -6.77
CA VAL A 305 10.37 19.83 -7.56
C VAL A 305 8.95 20.38 -7.39
N VAL A 306 8.56 20.69 -6.16
CA VAL A 306 7.24 21.29 -5.86
C VAL A 306 7.11 22.69 -6.45
N ASP A 307 8.11 23.55 -6.25
CA ASP A 307 8.09 24.95 -6.74
C ASP A 307 8.02 25.02 -8.28
N GLN A 308 8.67 24.08 -8.98
CA GLN A 308 8.75 24.05 -10.45
C GLN A 308 7.68 23.13 -11.08
N ASN A 309 6.95 22.37 -10.26
CA ASN A 309 6.06 21.29 -10.68
C ASN A 309 6.78 20.31 -11.63
N GLY A 310 8.02 19.98 -11.33
CA GLY A 310 8.84 19.10 -12.14
C GLY A 310 10.33 19.14 -11.80
N PHE A 311 11.11 18.36 -12.53
CA PHE A 311 12.58 18.33 -12.43
C PHE A 311 13.18 17.94 -13.78
N GLU A 312 14.44 18.30 -14.02
CA GLU A 312 15.22 17.82 -15.16
C GLU A 312 15.63 16.35 -14.90
N ALA A 313 15.39 15.48 -15.89
CA ALA A 313 15.54 14.01 -15.79
C ALA A 313 16.91 13.53 -16.33
#